data_3718ff23cd3cc4558b72266256081c77
#
_entry.id   3718ff23cd3cc4558b72266256081c77
#
_cell.length_a   1.000
_cell.length_b   1.000
_cell.length_c   1.000
_cell.angle_alpha   90.00
_cell.angle_beta   90.00
_cell.angle_gamma   90.00
#
_symmetry.space_group_name_H-M   'P 1'
#
loop_
_entity.id
_entity.type
_entity.pdbx_description
1 polymer ?
#
loop_
_entity_poly.entity_id
_entity_poly.type
_entity_poly.pdbx_seq_one_letter_code
_entity_poly.pdbx_strand_id
1 'polypeptide(L)'
;MRHSFITEGFGVRLRPVRLEDAAFIVWLRNLDHVKGKLGDSATEVAHQEAWLKTYFERDGDCYFIAETLGGVPVGTHGLYEPRNGSAEAGRLIMRPEVPAAVPTSLITFDLAFGEMGLNELRGTSVSTNVKVHSYVAKFGFRTVSVEKAAKVVAGQPVDIVHFAMTAAEWQAGRPGVLPIAKYAEAQIRAWDKKQAGVAPPFNG
;
A
#
# COMPACT_ATOMS: atom_id res chain seq x y z
N MET A 1 19.99 1.18 -0.68
CA MET A 1 20.10 -0.11 0.11
C MET A 1 18.69 -0.60 0.39
N ARG A 2 18.41 -1.89 0.22
CA ARG A 2 17.09 -2.45 0.56
C ARG A 2 16.80 -2.27 2.04
N HIS A 3 15.59 -1.86 2.38
CA HIS A 3 15.17 -1.86 3.78
C HIS A 3 15.02 -3.30 4.31
N SER A 4 15.12 -3.46 5.63
CA SER A 4 14.96 -4.74 6.32
C SER A 4 13.75 -4.79 7.25
N PHE A 5 12.89 -3.76 7.22
CA PHE A 5 11.73 -3.69 8.10
C PHE A 5 10.77 -4.85 7.85
N ILE A 6 10.42 -5.56 8.91
CA ILE A 6 9.37 -6.58 8.95
C ILE A 6 8.47 -6.24 10.13
N THR A 7 7.17 -6.16 9.90
CA THR A 7 6.20 -5.91 10.98
C THR A 7 4.97 -6.78 10.78
N GLU A 8 4.33 -7.15 11.88
CA GLU A 8 3.15 -8.02 11.89
C GLU A 8 2.05 -7.42 12.76
N GLY A 9 0.82 -7.66 12.37
CA GLY A 9 -0.36 -7.29 13.15
C GLY A 9 -1.65 -7.62 12.42
N PHE A 10 -2.68 -7.91 13.15
CA PHE A 10 -4.03 -8.12 12.63
C PHE A 10 -4.11 -9.14 11.47
N GLY A 11 -3.33 -10.23 11.60
CA GLY A 11 -3.33 -11.32 10.61
C GLY A 11 -2.50 -11.05 9.36
N VAL A 12 -1.79 -9.93 9.30
CA VAL A 12 -0.94 -9.52 8.18
C VAL A 12 0.50 -9.37 8.64
N ARG A 13 1.45 -9.76 7.77
CA ARG A 13 2.87 -9.46 7.84
C ARG A 13 3.24 -8.55 6.69
N LEU A 14 4.04 -7.51 6.95
CA LEU A 14 4.76 -6.76 5.94
C LEU A 14 6.20 -7.24 5.90
N ARG A 15 6.68 -7.52 4.71
CA ARG A 15 8.09 -7.82 4.44
C ARG A 15 8.61 -7.01 3.26
N PRO A 16 9.93 -6.81 3.16
CA PRO A 16 10.51 -6.20 1.97
C PRO A 16 10.12 -6.97 0.70
N VAL A 17 9.87 -6.22 -0.39
CA VAL A 17 9.67 -6.79 -1.72
C VAL A 17 10.95 -7.51 -2.19
N ARG A 18 10.79 -8.60 -2.93
CA ARG A 18 11.86 -9.39 -3.54
C ARG A 18 11.67 -9.45 -5.06
N LEU A 19 12.67 -9.92 -5.77
CA LEU A 19 12.60 -10.02 -7.24
C LEU A 19 11.52 -11.02 -7.68
N GLU A 20 11.40 -12.12 -6.95
CA GLU A 20 10.39 -13.16 -7.19
C GLU A 20 8.93 -12.67 -7.01
N ASP A 21 8.72 -11.54 -6.36
CA ASP A 21 7.37 -10.95 -6.20
C ASP A 21 6.88 -10.25 -7.48
N ALA A 22 7.70 -10.13 -8.52
CA ALA A 22 7.34 -9.43 -9.74
C ALA A 22 6.04 -9.96 -10.39
N ALA A 23 5.88 -11.29 -10.46
CA ALA A 23 4.68 -11.92 -11.01
C ALA A 23 3.43 -11.56 -10.19
N PHE A 24 3.52 -11.60 -8.86
CA PHE A 24 2.42 -11.20 -7.97
C PHE A 24 2.05 -9.71 -8.13
N ILE A 25 3.05 -8.83 -8.22
CA ILE A 25 2.80 -7.38 -8.41
C ILE A 25 2.11 -7.12 -9.74
N VAL A 26 2.55 -7.76 -10.82
CA VAL A 26 1.93 -7.64 -12.14
C VAL A 26 0.49 -8.17 -12.12
N TRP A 27 0.27 -9.33 -11.50
CA TRP A 27 -1.06 -9.88 -11.34
C TRP A 27 -2.00 -8.93 -10.59
N LEU A 28 -1.57 -8.34 -9.44
CA LEU A 28 -2.35 -7.35 -8.70
C LEU A 28 -2.72 -6.12 -9.55
N ARG A 29 -1.79 -5.62 -10.34
CA ARG A 29 -1.98 -4.43 -11.17
C ARG A 29 -2.93 -4.65 -12.34
N ASN A 30 -3.04 -5.91 -12.80
CA ASN A 30 -3.94 -6.30 -13.86
C ASN A 30 -5.36 -6.67 -13.40
N LEU A 31 -5.64 -6.65 -12.08
CA LEU A 31 -7.01 -6.85 -11.58
C LEU A 31 -7.95 -5.77 -12.13
N ASP A 32 -9.17 -6.15 -12.53
CA ASP A 32 -10.14 -5.26 -13.20
C ASP A 32 -10.41 -3.97 -12.43
N HIS A 33 -10.45 -4.04 -11.10
CA HIS A 33 -10.69 -2.87 -10.25
C HIS A 33 -9.49 -1.93 -10.11
N VAL A 34 -8.29 -2.34 -10.57
CA VAL A 34 -7.02 -1.61 -10.51
C VAL A 34 -6.61 -1.10 -11.88
N LYS A 35 -6.80 -1.92 -12.90
CA LYS A 35 -6.37 -1.67 -14.29
C LYS A 35 -6.84 -0.30 -14.78
N GLY A 36 -5.92 0.47 -15.38
CA GLY A 36 -6.20 1.81 -15.92
C GLY A 36 -6.31 2.94 -14.87
N LYS A 37 -6.26 2.63 -13.56
CA LYS A 37 -6.28 3.66 -12.49
C LYS A 37 -4.89 4.02 -11.99
N LEU A 38 -3.95 3.11 -12.16
CA LEU A 38 -2.53 3.36 -11.93
C LEU A 38 -1.96 3.87 -13.25
N GLY A 39 -1.09 4.90 -13.21
CA GLY A 39 -0.39 5.39 -14.41
C GLY A 39 0.34 4.26 -15.14
N ASP A 40 1.24 4.61 -16.07
CA ASP A 40 2.04 3.64 -16.83
C ASP A 40 2.69 2.63 -15.87
N SER A 41 2.11 1.45 -15.81
CA SER A 41 2.58 0.37 -14.94
C SER A 41 3.01 -0.81 -15.80
N ALA A 42 4.06 -1.50 -15.36
CA ALA A 42 4.50 -2.71 -16.01
C ALA A 42 3.34 -3.72 -16.08
N THR A 43 2.97 -4.12 -17.27
CA THR A 43 1.96 -5.14 -17.56
C THR A 43 2.59 -6.53 -17.70
N GLU A 44 3.92 -6.59 -17.81
CA GLU A 44 4.70 -7.82 -18.00
C GLU A 44 5.68 -8.02 -16.86
N VAL A 45 5.89 -9.27 -16.50
CA VAL A 45 6.77 -9.67 -15.38
C VAL A 45 8.20 -9.17 -15.60
N ALA A 46 8.74 -9.32 -16.83
CA ALA A 46 10.10 -8.88 -17.14
C ALA A 46 10.31 -7.37 -16.94
N HIS A 47 9.31 -6.54 -17.28
CA HIS A 47 9.36 -5.09 -17.02
C HIS A 47 9.31 -4.79 -15.51
N GLN A 48 8.50 -5.52 -14.76
CA GLN A 48 8.42 -5.35 -13.30
C GLN A 48 9.72 -5.78 -12.62
N GLU A 49 10.37 -6.85 -13.08
CA GLU A 49 11.68 -7.28 -12.59
C GLU A 49 12.76 -6.22 -12.86
N ALA A 50 12.79 -5.67 -14.09
CA ALA A 50 13.72 -4.59 -14.44
C ALA A 50 13.52 -3.36 -13.53
N TRP A 51 12.27 -2.99 -13.27
CA TRP A 51 11.94 -1.91 -12.35
C TRP A 51 12.38 -2.22 -10.91
N LEU A 52 12.16 -3.45 -10.42
CA LEU A 52 12.60 -3.87 -9.08
C LEU A 52 14.13 -3.82 -8.94
N LYS A 53 14.88 -4.21 -9.97
CA LYS A 53 16.36 -4.10 -9.94
C LYS A 53 16.79 -2.65 -9.73
N THR A 54 16.20 -1.70 -10.46
CA THR A 54 16.45 -0.26 -10.27
C THR A 54 15.96 0.24 -8.90
N TYR A 55 14.81 -0.25 -8.43
CA TYR A 55 14.28 0.07 -7.10
C TYR A 55 15.24 -0.35 -5.98
N PHE A 56 15.89 -1.50 -6.10
CA PHE A 56 16.82 -2.00 -5.08
C PHE A 56 18.08 -1.15 -4.90
N GLU A 57 18.36 -0.23 -5.81
CA GLU A 57 19.46 0.73 -5.74
C GLU A 57 19.06 2.04 -5.07
N ARG A 58 17.76 2.27 -4.83
CA ARG A 58 17.24 3.49 -4.21
C ARG A 58 17.39 3.43 -2.70
N ASP A 59 17.77 4.55 -2.12
CA ASP A 59 17.81 4.72 -0.66
C ASP A 59 16.49 5.29 -0.15
N GLY A 60 16.07 4.80 1.03
CA GLY A 60 14.92 5.30 1.75
C GLY A 60 13.55 4.96 1.17
N ASP A 61 13.48 4.24 0.05
CA ASP A 61 12.22 3.72 -0.52
C ASP A 61 11.91 2.35 0.09
N CYS A 62 10.79 2.23 0.79
CA CYS A 62 10.33 1.00 1.43
C CYS A 62 9.12 0.45 0.68
N TYR A 63 9.33 -0.59 -0.12
CA TYR A 63 8.26 -1.30 -0.81
C TYR A 63 8.01 -2.65 -0.14
N PHE A 64 6.80 -2.84 0.35
CA PHE A 64 6.38 -4.02 1.09
C PHE A 64 5.47 -4.91 0.27
N ILE A 65 5.64 -6.21 0.48
CA ILE A 65 4.59 -7.21 0.24
C ILE A 65 3.84 -7.38 1.56
N ALA A 66 2.52 -7.25 1.50
CA ALA A 66 1.63 -7.68 2.56
C ALA A 66 1.27 -9.15 2.31
N GLU A 67 1.51 -9.99 3.30
CA GLU A 67 1.16 -11.42 3.27
C GLU A 67 0.37 -11.80 4.52
N THR A 68 -0.37 -12.91 4.46
CA THR A 68 -0.96 -13.51 5.66
C THR A 68 0.13 -14.07 6.56
N LEU A 69 -0.19 -14.42 7.81
CA LEU A 69 0.78 -15.08 8.69
C LEU A 69 1.18 -16.47 8.20
N GLY A 70 0.38 -17.10 7.32
CA GLY A 70 0.74 -18.32 6.60
C GLY A 70 1.65 -18.10 5.39
N GLY A 71 2.03 -16.86 5.08
CA GLY A 71 2.95 -16.52 3.99
C GLY A 71 2.29 -16.34 2.62
N VAL A 72 0.95 -16.24 2.55
CA VAL A 72 0.25 -16.03 1.28
C VAL A 72 0.22 -14.54 0.95
N PRO A 73 0.78 -14.07 -0.17
CA PRO A 73 0.74 -12.66 -0.56
C PRO A 73 -0.69 -12.17 -0.81
N VAL A 74 -1.06 -11.06 -0.17
CA VAL A 74 -2.40 -10.46 -0.25
C VAL A 74 -2.40 -9.03 -0.77
N GLY A 75 -1.24 -8.39 -0.88
CA GLY A 75 -1.15 -7.04 -1.43
C GLY A 75 0.23 -6.42 -1.35
N THR A 76 0.26 -5.14 -1.67
CA THR A 76 1.45 -4.29 -1.59
C THR A 76 1.16 -3.01 -0.84
N HIS A 77 2.18 -2.39 -0.25
CA HIS A 77 2.17 -1.02 0.26
C HIS A 77 3.58 -0.43 0.18
N GLY A 78 3.71 0.89 0.16
CA GLY A 78 5.02 1.54 0.08
C GLY A 78 5.08 2.84 0.86
N LEU A 79 6.29 3.11 1.38
CA LEU A 79 6.71 4.42 1.90
C LEU A 79 7.90 4.84 1.07
N TYR A 80 7.81 5.98 0.38
CA TYR A 80 8.82 6.42 -0.59
C TYR A 80 9.00 7.93 -0.59
N GLU A 81 9.97 8.41 -1.36
CA GLU A 81 10.35 9.83 -1.39
C GLU A 81 10.59 10.44 0.00
N PRO A 82 11.45 9.82 0.83
CA PRO A 82 11.74 10.35 2.16
C PRO A 82 12.41 11.72 2.05
N ARG A 83 11.90 12.70 2.82
CA ARG A 83 12.49 14.05 2.91
C ARG A 83 12.07 14.74 4.20
N ASN A 84 13.03 15.31 4.90
CA ASN A 84 12.79 16.13 6.10
C ASN A 84 11.90 15.47 7.15
N GLY A 85 12.10 14.16 7.39
CA GLY A 85 11.28 13.40 8.36
C GLY A 85 9.87 13.06 7.86
N SER A 86 9.59 13.18 6.57
CA SER A 86 8.33 12.76 5.95
C SER A 86 8.55 11.74 4.83
N ALA A 87 7.53 10.97 4.49
CA ALA A 87 7.52 10.08 3.33
C ALA A 87 6.13 10.07 2.66
N GLU A 88 6.07 9.66 1.41
CA GLU A 88 4.81 9.41 0.74
C GLU A 88 4.34 7.97 1.01
N ALA A 89 3.10 7.80 1.47
CA ALA A 89 2.44 6.52 1.63
C ALA A 89 1.60 6.22 0.40
N GLY A 90 1.90 5.12 -0.28
CA GLY A 90 1.21 4.75 -1.51
C GLY A 90 1.46 3.31 -1.94
N ARG A 91 1.25 3.01 -3.22
CA ARG A 91 1.38 1.65 -3.78
C ARG A 91 0.50 0.61 -3.05
N LEU A 92 -0.59 1.07 -2.41
CA LEU A 92 -1.53 0.18 -1.72
C LEU A 92 -2.45 -0.48 -2.75
N ILE A 93 -2.22 -1.76 -2.98
CA ILE A 93 -3.06 -2.60 -3.83
C ILE A 93 -3.29 -3.91 -3.08
N MET A 94 -4.56 -4.30 -2.92
CA MET A 94 -4.92 -5.50 -2.19
C MET A 94 -5.74 -6.46 -3.06
N ARG A 95 -5.62 -7.73 -2.79
CA ARG A 95 -6.53 -8.76 -3.30
C ARG A 95 -7.95 -8.42 -2.83
N PRO A 96 -8.96 -8.44 -3.73
CA PRO A 96 -10.31 -8.03 -3.38
C PRO A 96 -11.02 -9.00 -2.43
N GLU A 97 -10.63 -10.26 -2.44
CA GLU A 97 -11.23 -11.32 -1.63
C GLU A 97 -10.73 -11.35 -0.16
N VAL A 98 -9.72 -10.53 0.17
CA VAL A 98 -9.12 -10.48 1.52
C VAL A 98 -9.22 -9.08 2.10
N PRO A 99 -9.84 -8.87 3.27
CA PRO A 99 -10.02 -7.54 3.84
C PRO A 99 -8.73 -7.03 4.52
N ALA A 100 -7.59 -7.12 3.81
CA ALA A 100 -6.27 -6.81 4.37
C ALA A 100 -5.87 -5.33 4.28
N ALA A 101 -6.62 -4.48 3.56
CA ALA A 101 -6.24 -3.08 3.34
C ALA A 101 -6.05 -2.30 4.65
N VAL A 102 -7.03 -2.34 5.55
CA VAL A 102 -6.97 -1.59 6.83
C VAL A 102 -5.87 -2.13 7.75
N PRO A 103 -5.75 -3.45 8.01
CA PRO A 103 -4.60 -4.01 8.73
C PRO A 103 -3.25 -3.59 8.15
N THR A 104 -3.07 -3.71 6.84
CA THR A 104 -1.83 -3.33 6.14
C THR A 104 -1.47 -1.87 6.36
N SER A 105 -2.42 -0.94 6.14
CA SER A 105 -2.16 0.48 6.35
C SER A 105 -1.88 0.80 7.83
N LEU A 106 -2.62 0.19 8.76
CA LEU A 106 -2.43 0.41 10.20
C LEU A 106 -1.01 0.04 10.63
N ILE A 107 -0.54 -1.17 10.30
CA ILE A 107 0.82 -1.60 10.71
C ILE A 107 1.91 -0.85 9.94
N THR A 108 1.65 -0.39 8.69
CA THR A 108 2.58 0.48 7.96
C THR A 108 2.72 1.84 8.65
N PHE A 109 1.62 2.45 9.11
CA PHE A 109 1.67 3.75 9.76
C PHE A 109 2.25 3.66 11.17
N ASP A 110 1.97 2.57 11.90
CA ASP A 110 2.64 2.28 13.18
C ASP A 110 4.16 2.14 12.99
N LEU A 111 4.62 1.45 11.95
CA LEU A 111 6.04 1.36 11.59
C LEU A 111 6.63 2.73 11.24
N ALA A 112 5.94 3.50 10.39
CA ALA A 112 6.39 4.80 9.90
C ALA A 112 6.59 5.81 11.03
N PHE A 113 5.61 5.97 11.90
CA PHE A 113 5.67 6.92 13.02
C PHE A 113 6.41 6.39 14.24
N GLY A 114 6.50 5.06 14.39
CA GLY A 114 7.23 4.41 15.49
C GLY A 114 8.70 4.18 15.14
N GLU A 115 9.01 3.01 14.60
CA GLU A 115 10.41 2.56 14.38
C GLU A 115 11.17 3.46 13.39
N MET A 116 10.50 3.95 12.31
CA MET A 116 11.13 4.84 11.33
C MET A 116 11.23 6.29 11.81
N GLY A 117 10.49 6.68 12.85
CA GLY A 117 10.53 8.01 13.45
C GLY A 117 10.09 9.14 12.52
N LEU A 118 9.22 8.87 11.54
CA LEU A 118 8.70 9.90 10.65
C LEU A 118 7.77 10.86 11.40
N ASN A 119 7.77 12.12 10.99
CA ASN A 119 6.91 13.16 11.57
C ASN A 119 5.60 13.31 10.79
N GLU A 120 5.62 13.00 9.49
CA GLU A 120 4.49 13.18 8.59
C GLU A 120 4.48 12.11 7.49
N LEU A 121 3.31 11.61 7.17
CA LEU A 121 3.03 10.87 5.94
C LEU A 121 2.26 11.77 4.97
N ARG A 122 2.63 11.70 3.70
CA ARG A 122 1.97 12.37 2.57
C ARG A 122 1.34 11.35 1.65
N GLY A 123 0.43 11.77 0.81
CA GLY A 123 -0.13 10.95 -0.25
C GLY A 123 -0.82 11.80 -1.29
N THR A 124 -0.99 11.24 -2.47
CA THR A 124 -1.66 11.91 -3.59
C THR A 124 -2.70 11.01 -4.24
N SER A 125 -3.74 11.61 -4.78
CA SER A 125 -4.74 10.89 -5.58
C SER A 125 -5.42 11.82 -6.57
N VAL A 126 -5.87 11.30 -7.70
CA VAL A 126 -6.73 12.05 -8.61
C VAL A 126 -8.06 12.40 -7.94
N SER A 127 -8.58 13.59 -8.20
CA SER A 127 -9.82 14.11 -7.57
C SER A 127 -11.04 13.21 -7.79
N THR A 128 -11.06 12.45 -8.87
CA THR A 128 -12.15 11.51 -9.20
C THR A 128 -12.13 10.23 -8.37
N ASN A 129 -11.03 9.93 -7.63
CA ASN A 129 -10.90 8.71 -6.84
C ASN A 129 -11.47 8.88 -5.40
N VAL A 130 -12.79 9.16 -5.31
CA VAL A 130 -13.50 9.36 -4.03
C VAL A 130 -13.32 8.19 -3.04
N LYS A 131 -13.10 6.96 -3.54
CA LYS A 131 -12.86 5.79 -2.66
C LYS A 131 -11.56 5.94 -1.88
N VAL A 132 -10.48 6.40 -2.52
CA VAL A 132 -9.20 6.67 -1.84
C VAL A 132 -9.36 7.82 -0.87
N HIS A 133 -10.06 8.91 -1.25
CA HIS A 133 -10.29 10.05 -0.35
C HIS A 133 -11.01 9.62 0.94
N SER A 134 -12.11 8.85 0.82
CA SER A 134 -12.83 8.30 1.97
C SER A 134 -11.99 7.33 2.78
N TYR A 135 -11.12 6.56 2.11
CA TYR A 135 -10.25 5.61 2.76
C TYR A 135 -9.19 6.31 3.62
N VAL A 136 -8.43 7.24 3.05
CA VAL A 136 -7.34 7.93 3.76
C VAL A 136 -7.87 8.82 4.91
N ALA A 137 -9.05 9.42 4.75
CA ALA A 137 -9.70 10.21 5.79
C ALA A 137 -9.99 9.38 7.06
N LYS A 138 -10.27 8.08 6.94
CA LYS A 138 -10.48 7.19 8.10
C LYS A 138 -9.26 7.05 8.99
N PHE A 139 -8.06 7.23 8.45
CA PHE A 139 -6.81 7.16 9.18
C PHE A 139 -6.38 8.51 9.77
N GLY A 140 -7.06 9.60 9.42
CA GLY A 140 -6.73 10.94 9.87
C GLY A 140 -5.97 11.78 8.86
N PHE A 141 -5.81 11.32 7.61
CA PHE A 141 -5.27 12.19 6.55
C PHE A 141 -6.23 13.34 6.27
N ARG A 142 -5.67 14.54 6.20
CA ARG A 142 -6.36 15.77 5.78
C ARG A 142 -5.93 16.18 4.37
N THR A 143 -6.82 16.80 3.61
CA THR A 143 -6.46 17.46 2.36
C THR A 143 -5.62 18.71 2.68
N VAL A 144 -4.45 18.83 2.05
CA VAL A 144 -3.55 19.96 2.21
C VAL A 144 -3.56 20.91 1.02
N SER A 145 -3.76 20.37 -0.19
CA SER A 145 -3.88 21.18 -1.41
C SER A 145 -4.58 20.40 -2.53
N VAL A 146 -5.00 21.15 -3.55
CA VAL A 146 -5.54 20.60 -4.79
C VAL A 146 -4.82 21.28 -5.95
N GLU A 147 -4.11 20.52 -6.75
CA GLU A 147 -3.43 20.97 -7.96
C GLU A 147 -4.38 20.79 -9.16
N LYS A 148 -4.77 21.90 -9.79
CA LYS A 148 -5.76 21.91 -10.85
C LYS A 148 -5.21 21.37 -12.16
N ALA A 149 -5.99 20.51 -12.84
CA ALA A 149 -5.68 19.95 -14.15
C ALA A 149 -4.27 19.33 -14.27
N ALA A 150 -3.75 18.82 -13.14
CA ALA A 150 -2.36 18.37 -13.01
C ALA A 150 -2.07 17.03 -13.70
N LYS A 151 -3.11 16.29 -14.07
CA LYS A 151 -2.97 14.99 -14.74
C LYS A 151 -4.04 14.82 -15.82
N VAL A 152 -3.70 14.07 -16.87
CA VAL A 152 -4.67 13.63 -17.87
C VAL A 152 -5.03 12.18 -17.60
N VAL A 153 -6.33 11.89 -17.46
CA VAL A 153 -6.86 10.53 -17.29
C VAL A 153 -7.97 10.31 -18.32
N ALA A 154 -7.83 9.28 -19.14
CA ALA A 154 -8.74 8.99 -20.27
C ALA A 154 -9.01 10.22 -21.17
N GLY A 155 -7.96 10.99 -21.47
CA GLY A 155 -8.04 12.19 -22.30
C GLY A 155 -8.63 13.43 -21.64
N GLN A 156 -9.00 13.37 -20.35
CA GLN A 156 -9.57 14.49 -19.61
C GLN A 156 -8.62 15.00 -18.54
N PRO A 157 -8.45 16.34 -18.39
CA PRO A 157 -7.66 16.90 -17.32
C PRO A 157 -8.37 16.65 -15.98
N VAL A 158 -7.64 16.17 -14.98
CA VAL A 158 -8.11 15.93 -13.62
C VAL A 158 -7.20 16.60 -12.62
N ASP A 159 -7.78 17.01 -11.50
CA ASP A 159 -7.02 17.58 -10.39
C ASP A 159 -6.32 16.48 -9.61
N ILE A 160 -5.18 16.83 -9.00
CA ILE A 160 -4.50 16.00 -7.99
C ILE A 160 -4.81 16.57 -6.61
N VAL A 161 -5.29 15.72 -5.72
CA VAL A 161 -5.52 16.04 -4.30
C VAL A 161 -4.33 15.54 -3.51
N HIS A 162 -3.73 16.43 -2.72
CA HIS A 162 -2.63 16.12 -1.82
C HIS A 162 -3.13 15.97 -0.40
N PHE A 163 -2.69 14.92 0.27
CA PHE A 163 -3.06 14.59 1.65
C PHE A 163 -1.82 14.59 2.53
N ALA A 164 -2.00 14.89 3.80
CA ALA A 164 -0.98 14.69 4.82
C ALA A 164 -1.60 14.22 6.13
N MET A 165 -0.80 13.52 6.92
CA MET A 165 -1.12 13.08 8.28
C MET A 165 0.15 13.12 9.11
N THR A 166 0.13 13.86 10.22
CA THR A 166 1.22 13.92 11.19
C THR A 166 1.17 12.74 12.15
N ALA A 167 2.26 12.47 12.86
CA ALA A 167 2.32 11.47 13.91
C ALA A 167 1.26 11.71 15.02
N ALA A 168 1.00 12.97 15.37
CA ALA A 168 -0.03 13.32 16.36
C ALA A 168 -1.45 13.03 15.84
N GLU A 169 -1.75 13.36 14.59
CA GLU A 169 -3.03 13.04 13.93
C GLU A 169 -3.23 11.53 13.84
N TRP A 170 -2.16 10.77 13.54
CA TRP A 170 -2.22 9.29 13.55
C TRP A 170 -2.53 8.74 14.94
N GLN A 171 -1.83 9.20 15.98
CA GLN A 171 -2.10 8.75 17.35
C GLN A 171 -3.53 9.02 17.80
N ALA A 172 -4.09 10.17 17.41
CA ALA A 172 -5.48 10.53 17.70
C ALA A 172 -6.48 9.67 16.91
N GLY A 173 -6.21 9.38 15.63
CA GLY A 173 -7.10 8.63 14.75
C GLY A 173 -7.01 7.11 14.91
N ARG A 174 -5.85 6.59 15.29
CA ARG A 174 -5.55 5.15 15.40
C ARG A 174 -6.59 4.35 16.21
N PRO A 175 -7.09 4.81 17.37
CA PRO A 175 -8.11 4.08 18.13
C PRO A 175 -9.39 3.81 17.35
N GLY A 176 -9.79 4.71 16.45
CA GLY A 176 -10.98 4.56 15.61
C GLY A 176 -10.82 3.48 14.52
N VAL A 177 -9.59 3.19 14.11
CA VAL A 177 -9.29 2.18 13.07
C VAL A 177 -9.11 0.78 13.66
N LEU A 178 -8.69 0.67 14.93
CA LEU A 178 -8.42 -0.60 15.59
C LEU A 178 -9.57 -1.62 15.56
N PRO A 179 -10.84 -1.26 15.80
CA PRO A 179 -11.94 -2.22 15.73
C PRO A 179 -12.10 -2.83 14.34
N ILE A 180 -11.88 -2.03 13.27
CA ILE A 180 -11.97 -2.48 11.88
C ILE A 180 -10.84 -3.48 11.59
N ALA A 181 -9.61 -3.20 12.04
CA ALA A 181 -8.48 -4.09 11.84
C ALA A 181 -8.66 -5.42 12.61
N LYS A 182 -9.15 -5.38 13.86
CA LYS A 182 -9.45 -6.58 14.66
C LYS A 182 -10.54 -7.43 14.01
N TYR A 183 -11.59 -6.81 13.46
CA TYR A 183 -12.63 -7.53 12.73
C TYR A 183 -12.08 -8.20 11.46
N ALA A 184 -11.26 -7.48 10.70
CA ALA A 184 -10.60 -8.00 9.50
C ALA A 184 -9.64 -9.17 9.82
N GLU A 185 -8.94 -9.14 10.95
CA GLU A 185 -8.03 -10.20 11.36
C GLU A 185 -8.67 -11.59 11.38
N ALA A 186 -9.85 -11.71 11.97
CA ALA A 186 -10.55 -12.99 12.03
C ALA A 186 -10.87 -13.53 10.63
N GLN A 187 -11.26 -12.64 9.71
CA GLN A 187 -11.56 -13.00 8.32
C GLN A 187 -10.30 -13.38 7.55
N ILE A 188 -9.21 -12.63 7.72
CA ILE A 188 -7.90 -12.94 7.11
C ILE A 188 -7.41 -14.31 7.55
N ARG A 189 -7.44 -14.60 8.86
CA ARG A 189 -7.05 -15.91 9.42
C ARG A 189 -7.92 -17.05 8.89
N ALA A 190 -9.23 -16.83 8.74
CA ALA A 190 -10.15 -17.81 8.18
C ALA A 190 -9.91 -18.06 6.69
N TRP A 191 -9.59 -17.00 5.94
CA TRP A 191 -9.24 -17.10 4.53
C TRP A 191 -7.89 -17.81 4.35
N ASP A 192 -6.88 -17.46 5.12
CA ASP A 192 -5.53 -18.04 5.09
C ASP A 192 -5.56 -19.56 5.26
N LYS A 193 -6.32 -20.05 6.24
CA LYS A 193 -6.53 -21.51 6.46
C LYS A 193 -7.07 -22.23 5.22
N LYS A 194 -7.87 -21.56 4.39
CA LYS A 194 -8.43 -22.13 3.16
C LYS A 194 -7.44 -22.14 2.00
N GLN A 195 -6.33 -21.40 2.11
CA GLN A 195 -5.29 -21.35 1.07
C GLN A 195 -4.26 -22.47 1.21
N ALA A 196 -4.26 -23.23 2.30
CA ALA A 196 -3.32 -24.32 2.51
C ALA A 196 -3.43 -25.34 1.36
N GLY A 197 -2.32 -25.49 0.59
CA GLY A 197 -2.26 -26.37 -0.58
C GLY A 197 -2.84 -25.81 -1.88
N VAL A 198 -3.32 -24.57 -1.90
CA VAL A 198 -3.80 -23.90 -3.12
C VAL A 198 -2.64 -23.24 -3.83
N ALA A 199 -2.43 -23.55 -5.12
CA ALA A 199 -1.42 -22.89 -5.93
C ALA A 199 -1.77 -21.39 -6.11
N PRO A 200 -0.78 -20.49 -6.01
CA PRO A 200 -1.02 -19.07 -6.24
C PRO A 200 -1.45 -18.79 -7.68
N PRO A 201 -2.43 -17.88 -7.92
CA PRO A 201 -2.99 -17.62 -9.26
C PRO A 201 -2.01 -16.87 -10.20
N PHE A 202 -0.84 -16.51 -9.74
CA PHE A 202 0.20 -15.77 -10.50
C PHE A 202 1.43 -16.61 -10.85
N ASN A 203 1.41 -17.91 -10.59
CA ASN A 203 2.49 -18.86 -10.92
C ASN A 203 2.17 -19.68 -12.19
N GLY A 204 1.33 -19.16 -13.07
CA GLY A 204 0.97 -19.79 -14.35
C GLY A 204 1.66 -19.14 -15.53
#